data_059f40837fd092e680953a1b2cbfdae8
#
_entry.id   059f40837fd092e680953a1b2cbfdae8
#
_cell.length_a   1.000
_cell.length_b   1.000
_cell.length_c   1.000
_cell.angle_alpha   90.00
_cell.angle_beta   90.00
_cell.angle_gamma   90.00
#
_symmetry.space_group_name_H-M   'P 1'
#
loop_
_entity.id
_entity.type
_entity.pdbx_description
1 polymer ?
#
loop_
_entity_poly.entity_id
_entity_poly.type
_entity_poly.pdbx_seq_one_letter_code
_entity_poly.pdbx_strand_id
1 'polypeptide(L)'
;MPSVERLGAALTEKLRGYEPVTVLAPAMGGLVIGQEVARQLGVRFIFVEKVEGNLVLRRGFKIEPGEKLIIVEDVVTKGGRVNETIAIAREHQAQVCAVGVVVDRSNGVVDVGVPMECLLPMDVETFNSENLPEDLLGIPATKPGS
;
A
#
# COMPACT_ATOMS: atom_id res chain seq x y z
N MET A 1 18.00 -8.15 -4.68
CA MET A 1 17.84 -7.68 -3.28
C MET A 1 17.16 -8.78 -2.46
N PRO A 2 17.90 -9.60 -1.68
CA PRO A 2 17.33 -10.76 -0.99
C PRO A 2 16.18 -10.42 -0.02
N SER A 3 16.22 -9.23 0.62
CA SER A 3 15.18 -8.83 1.59
C SER A 3 13.84 -8.53 0.93
N VAL A 4 13.84 -7.82 -0.20
CA VAL A 4 12.61 -7.50 -0.95
C VAL A 4 11.97 -8.77 -1.51
N GLU A 5 12.79 -9.68 -2.02
CA GLU A 5 12.34 -10.99 -2.53
C GLU A 5 11.67 -11.83 -1.44
N ARG A 6 12.23 -11.86 -0.24
CA ARG A 6 11.66 -12.58 0.90
C ARG A 6 10.35 -11.95 1.39
N LEU A 7 10.30 -10.62 1.49
CA LEU A 7 9.06 -9.91 1.84
C LEU A 7 7.99 -10.10 0.76
N GLY A 8 8.39 -10.00 -0.51
CA GLY A 8 7.50 -10.27 -1.65
C GLY A 8 6.94 -11.69 -1.61
N ALA A 9 7.76 -12.70 -1.31
CA ALA A 9 7.32 -14.09 -1.19
C ALA A 9 6.27 -14.25 -0.07
N ALA A 10 6.56 -13.69 1.10
CA ALA A 10 5.64 -13.79 2.25
C ALA A 10 4.30 -13.09 1.97
N LEU A 11 4.32 -11.93 1.31
CA LEU A 11 3.11 -11.20 0.96
C LEU A 11 2.34 -11.90 -0.17
N THR A 12 3.05 -12.45 -1.15
CA THR A 12 2.46 -13.23 -2.25
C THR A 12 1.70 -14.44 -1.75
N GLU A 13 2.21 -15.17 -0.75
CA GLU A 13 1.50 -16.31 -0.15
C GLU A 13 0.14 -15.92 0.43
N LYS A 14 0.05 -14.74 1.06
CA LYS A 14 -1.22 -14.21 1.59
C LYS A 14 -2.18 -13.76 0.48
N LEU A 15 -1.66 -13.26 -0.64
CA LEU A 15 -2.45 -12.64 -1.71
C LEU A 15 -2.84 -13.59 -2.84
N ARG A 16 -2.15 -14.72 -2.99
CA ARG A 16 -2.34 -15.68 -4.07
C ARG A 16 -3.80 -16.18 -4.19
N GLY A 17 -4.46 -16.39 -3.04
CA GLY A 17 -5.83 -16.91 -2.99
C GLY A 17 -6.89 -15.95 -3.57
N TYR A 18 -6.56 -14.68 -3.77
CA TYR A 18 -7.46 -13.72 -4.39
C TYR A 18 -7.47 -13.78 -5.93
N GLU A 19 -6.55 -14.53 -6.53
CA GLU A 19 -6.44 -14.76 -7.98
C GLU A 19 -6.42 -13.45 -8.80
N PRO A 20 -5.58 -12.47 -8.47
CA PRO A 20 -5.51 -11.24 -9.23
C PRO A 20 -4.85 -11.46 -10.59
N VAL A 21 -5.18 -10.62 -11.55
CA VAL A 21 -4.48 -10.54 -12.85
C VAL A 21 -3.57 -9.31 -12.95
N THR A 22 -3.70 -8.39 -12.00
CA THR A 22 -2.92 -7.16 -11.95
C THR A 22 -2.61 -6.78 -10.50
N VAL A 23 -1.39 -6.30 -10.28
CA VAL A 23 -1.00 -5.59 -9.06
C VAL A 23 -0.95 -4.10 -9.37
N LEU A 24 -1.66 -3.30 -8.57
CA LEU A 24 -1.63 -1.85 -8.60
C LEU A 24 -0.94 -1.32 -7.35
N ALA A 25 0.01 -0.41 -7.51
CA ALA A 25 0.70 0.19 -6.37
C ALA A 25 0.69 1.72 -6.44
N PRO A 26 0.57 2.44 -5.32
CA PRO A 26 0.81 3.87 -5.31
C PRO A 26 2.32 4.16 -5.26
N ALA A 27 2.79 5.05 -6.12
CA ALA A 27 4.17 5.52 -6.08
C ALA A 27 4.36 6.48 -4.88
N MET A 28 5.53 6.52 -4.27
CA MET A 28 6.76 5.77 -4.58
C MET A 28 6.93 4.50 -3.73
N GLY A 29 6.42 4.48 -2.49
CA GLY A 29 6.69 3.44 -1.49
C GLY A 29 6.28 2.04 -1.97
N GLY A 30 5.08 1.93 -2.53
CA GLY A 30 4.55 0.67 -3.02
C GLY A 30 5.23 0.08 -4.26
N LEU A 31 6.06 0.87 -5.00
CA LEU A 31 6.60 0.42 -6.29
C LEU A 31 7.43 -0.84 -6.19
N VAL A 32 8.40 -0.86 -5.27
CA VAL A 32 9.36 -1.96 -5.19
C VAL A 32 8.70 -3.26 -4.74
N ILE A 33 7.90 -3.19 -3.69
CA ILE A 33 7.20 -4.38 -3.17
C ILE A 33 6.07 -4.81 -4.10
N GLY A 34 5.34 -3.87 -4.71
CA GLY A 34 4.28 -4.17 -5.66
C GLY A 34 4.80 -4.87 -6.92
N GLN A 35 5.91 -4.39 -7.48
CA GLN A 35 6.56 -5.04 -8.60
C GLN A 35 7.02 -6.46 -8.26
N GLU A 36 7.60 -6.64 -7.08
CA GLU A 36 8.08 -7.96 -6.65
C GLU A 36 6.94 -8.95 -6.43
N VAL A 37 5.83 -8.52 -5.82
CA VAL A 37 4.63 -9.34 -5.66
C VAL A 37 4.06 -9.72 -7.03
N ALA A 38 3.95 -8.78 -7.97
CA ALA A 38 3.47 -9.04 -9.32
C ALA A 38 4.37 -10.06 -10.06
N ARG A 39 5.69 -9.91 -9.94
CA ARG A 39 6.67 -10.85 -10.52
C ARG A 39 6.48 -12.26 -9.98
N GLN A 40 6.28 -12.41 -8.66
CA GLN A 40 6.12 -13.71 -8.04
C GLN A 40 4.75 -14.35 -8.32
N LEU A 41 3.69 -13.54 -8.46
CA LEU A 41 2.39 -14.01 -8.92
C LEU A 41 2.35 -14.32 -10.42
N GLY A 42 3.30 -13.81 -11.20
CA GLY A 42 3.31 -13.92 -12.66
C GLY A 42 2.21 -13.07 -13.32
N VAL A 43 1.87 -11.92 -12.74
CA VAL A 43 0.80 -11.04 -13.21
C VAL A 43 1.33 -9.66 -13.59
N ARG A 44 0.47 -8.86 -14.22
CA ARG A 44 0.79 -7.50 -14.64
C ARG A 44 1.03 -6.58 -13.44
N PHE A 45 2.00 -5.66 -13.57
CA PHE A 45 2.25 -4.59 -12.61
C PHE A 45 1.96 -3.23 -13.23
N ILE A 46 1.20 -2.40 -12.52
CA ILE A 46 0.94 -1.00 -12.84
C ILE A 46 0.98 -0.15 -11.58
N PHE A 47 1.09 1.16 -11.73
CA PHE A 47 1.10 2.05 -10.58
C PHE A 47 0.38 3.37 -10.85
N VAL A 48 -0.07 4.00 -9.78
CA VAL A 48 -0.53 5.39 -9.75
C VAL A 48 0.55 6.27 -9.16
N GLU A 49 0.67 7.50 -9.63
CA GLU A 49 1.67 8.45 -9.16
C GLU A 49 1.04 9.80 -8.82
N LYS A 50 1.70 10.54 -7.94
CA LYS A 50 1.22 11.83 -7.48
C LYS A 50 1.52 12.91 -8.50
N VAL A 51 0.49 13.61 -8.96
CA VAL A 51 0.58 14.79 -9.83
C VAL A 51 -0.24 15.90 -9.19
N GLU A 52 0.39 17.03 -8.95
CA GLU A 52 -0.27 18.20 -8.32
C GLU A 52 -1.08 17.86 -7.05
N GLY A 53 -0.55 16.94 -6.26
CA GLY A 53 -1.17 16.54 -4.98
C GLY A 53 -2.10 15.34 -5.05
N ASN A 54 -2.60 14.94 -6.21
CA ASN A 54 -3.54 13.83 -6.38
C ASN A 54 -2.86 12.60 -7.02
N LEU A 55 -3.30 11.40 -6.64
CA LEU A 55 -2.88 10.19 -7.32
C LEU A 55 -3.60 10.09 -8.68
N VAL A 56 -2.87 9.71 -9.71
CA VAL A 56 -3.42 9.51 -11.06
C VAL A 56 -2.83 8.27 -11.73
N LEU A 57 -3.65 7.59 -12.50
CA LEU A 57 -3.23 6.52 -13.41
C LEU A 57 -2.77 7.17 -14.72
N ARG A 58 -1.49 7.00 -15.08
CA ARG A 58 -0.92 7.61 -16.30
C ARG A 58 0.13 6.69 -16.93
N ARG A 59 1.00 7.21 -17.77
CA ARG A 59 2.05 6.48 -18.48
C ARG A 59 1.51 5.39 -19.43
N GLY A 60 0.30 5.60 -19.94
CA GLY A 60 -0.34 4.64 -20.84
C GLY A 60 -0.88 3.39 -20.14
N PHE A 61 -0.85 3.33 -18.82
CA PHE A 61 -1.52 2.26 -18.08
C PHE A 61 -3.03 2.36 -18.25
N LYS A 62 -3.65 1.19 -18.45
CA LYS A 62 -5.11 1.04 -18.56
C LYS A 62 -5.56 -0.04 -17.60
N ILE A 63 -6.74 0.13 -17.06
CA ILE A 63 -7.45 -0.86 -16.27
C ILE A 63 -8.74 -1.16 -17.02
N GLU A 64 -8.99 -2.43 -17.30
CA GLU A 64 -10.19 -2.85 -18.01
C GLU A 64 -11.37 -3.04 -17.04
N PRO A 65 -12.60 -2.75 -17.44
CA PRO A 65 -13.77 -3.03 -16.61
C PRO A 65 -13.85 -4.50 -16.20
N GLY A 66 -14.06 -4.75 -14.91
CA GLY A 66 -14.08 -6.10 -14.34
C GLY A 66 -12.72 -6.74 -14.08
N GLU A 67 -11.63 -6.02 -14.38
CA GLU A 67 -10.27 -6.52 -14.11
C GLU A 67 -10.05 -6.77 -12.62
N LYS A 68 -9.68 -8.00 -12.28
CA LYS A 68 -9.36 -8.39 -10.90
C LYS A 68 -7.97 -7.87 -10.53
N LEU A 69 -7.89 -6.99 -9.56
CA LEU A 69 -6.62 -6.49 -9.08
C LEU A 69 -6.50 -6.48 -7.56
N ILE A 70 -5.27 -6.52 -7.10
CA ILE A 70 -4.88 -6.24 -5.72
C ILE A 70 -4.07 -4.94 -5.68
N ILE A 71 -4.18 -4.24 -4.56
CA ILE A 71 -3.34 -3.08 -4.28
C ILE A 71 -2.23 -3.50 -3.33
N VAL A 72 -1.00 -3.08 -3.60
CA VAL A 72 0.16 -3.37 -2.75
C VAL A 72 0.84 -2.07 -2.35
N GLU A 73 1.03 -1.90 -1.03
CA GLU A 73 1.68 -0.73 -0.43
C GLU A 73 2.77 -1.18 0.55
N ASP A 74 3.73 -0.33 0.84
CA ASP A 74 4.76 -0.59 1.84
C ASP A 74 4.24 -0.41 3.27
N VAL A 75 3.61 0.72 3.56
CA VAL A 75 3.13 1.07 4.91
C VAL A 75 1.74 1.72 4.84
N VAL A 76 0.85 1.25 5.71
CA VAL A 76 -0.44 1.92 5.97
C VAL A 76 -0.40 2.57 7.35
N THR A 77 -0.81 3.83 7.42
CA THR A 77 -1.02 4.57 8.68
C THR A 77 -2.49 4.92 8.87
N LYS A 78 -2.99 5.91 8.14
CA LYS A 78 -4.41 6.35 8.17
C LYS A 78 -5.22 5.79 6.99
N GLY A 79 -4.60 5.09 6.07
CA GLY A 79 -5.25 4.48 4.92
C GLY A 79 -5.61 5.42 3.77
N GLY A 80 -5.30 6.71 3.86
CA GLY A 80 -5.69 7.70 2.86
C GLY A 80 -5.20 7.36 1.46
N ARG A 81 -3.92 7.01 1.31
CA ARG A 81 -3.33 6.66 0.01
C ARG A 81 -3.90 5.36 -0.58
N VAL A 82 -4.12 4.36 0.25
CA VAL A 82 -4.75 3.11 -0.17
C VAL A 82 -6.19 3.36 -0.62
N ASN A 83 -6.97 4.13 0.15
CA ASN A 83 -8.34 4.47 -0.22
C ASN A 83 -8.42 5.28 -1.53
N GLU A 84 -7.50 6.22 -1.74
CA GLU A 84 -7.39 6.98 -2.99
C GLU A 84 -7.07 6.04 -4.18
N THR A 85 -6.16 5.08 -3.99
CA THR A 85 -5.82 4.08 -5.00
C THR A 85 -7.01 3.15 -5.32
N ILE A 86 -7.76 2.72 -4.29
CA ILE A 86 -8.99 1.93 -4.46
C ILE A 86 -10.03 2.73 -5.25
N ALA A 87 -10.20 4.02 -4.95
CA ALA A 87 -11.15 4.87 -5.67
C ALA A 87 -10.81 4.95 -7.16
N ILE A 88 -9.53 5.15 -7.51
CA ILE A 88 -9.08 5.17 -8.91
C ILE A 88 -9.38 3.83 -9.60
N ALA A 89 -9.09 2.70 -8.95
CA ALA A 89 -9.39 1.39 -9.52
C ALA A 89 -10.89 1.20 -9.77
N ARG A 90 -11.73 1.64 -8.83
CA ARG A 90 -13.20 1.57 -8.94
C ARG A 90 -13.76 2.51 -10.00
N GLU A 91 -13.18 3.69 -10.20
CA GLU A 91 -13.54 4.60 -11.30
C GLU A 91 -13.36 3.95 -12.68
N HIS A 92 -12.37 3.07 -12.80
CA HIS A 92 -12.14 2.25 -13.99
C HIS A 92 -12.93 0.93 -13.97
N GLN A 93 -13.88 0.78 -13.05
CA GLN A 93 -14.74 -0.41 -12.91
C GLN A 93 -13.96 -1.70 -12.63
N ALA A 94 -12.78 -1.62 -12.04
CA ALA A 94 -12.00 -2.78 -11.62
C ALA A 94 -12.61 -3.46 -10.39
N GLN A 95 -12.37 -4.75 -10.27
CA GLN A 95 -12.65 -5.51 -9.06
C GLN A 95 -11.41 -5.51 -8.16
N VAL A 96 -11.41 -4.66 -7.14
CA VAL A 96 -10.36 -4.68 -6.11
C VAL A 96 -10.62 -5.86 -5.16
N CYS A 97 -9.76 -6.89 -5.22
CA CYS A 97 -9.94 -8.13 -4.48
C CYS A 97 -9.40 -8.06 -3.05
N ALA A 98 -8.26 -7.41 -2.87
CA ALA A 98 -7.59 -7.24 -1.57
C ALA A 98 -6.55 -6.12 -1.62
N VAL A 99 -6.07 -5.74 -0.44
CA VAL A 99 -4.89 -4.88 -0.24
C VAL A 99 -3.82 -5.70 0.47
N GLY A 100 -2.58 -5.65 -0.02
CA GLY A 100 -1.42 -6.22 0.64
C GLY A 100 -0.49 -5.12 1.16
N VAL A 101 -0.07 -5.22 2.40
CA VAL A 101 0.84 -4.24 3.04
C VAL A 101 1.99 -4.95 3.73
N VAL A 102 3.18 -4.36 3.66
CA VAL A 102 4.30 -4.88 4.45
C VAL A 102 4.12 -4.51 5.92
N VAL A 103 3.81 -3.26 6.21
CA VAL A 103 3.64 -2.77 7.58
C VAL A 103 2.30 -2.08 7.74
N ASP A 104 1.49 -2.54 8.69
CA ASP A 104 0.28 -1.85 9.12
C ASP A 104 0.54 -1.14 10.46
N ARG A 105 0.55 0.19 10.42
CA ARG A 105 0.69 1.08 11.58
C ARG A 105 -0.64 1.66 12.05
N SER A 106 -1.75 1.17 11.52
CA SER A 106 -3.08 1.66 11.87
C SER A 106 -3.65 1.01 13.13
N ASN A 107 -2.93 0.05 13.70
CA ASN A 107 -3.40 -0.77 14.83
C ASN A 107 -4.73 -1.50 14.50
N GLY A 108 -4.91 -1.91 13.26
CA GLY A 108 -6.11 -2.60 12.78
C GLY A 108 -7.36 -1.72 12.68
N VAL A 109 -7.23 -0.39 12.84
CA VAL A 109 -8.37 0.55 12.82
C VAL A 109 -8.78 0.94 11.40
N VAL A 110 -7.89 0.83 10.42
CA VAL A 110 -8.17 1.22 9.04
C VAL A 110 -9.01 0.15 8.35
N ASP A 111 -10.24 0.53 8.01
CA ASP A 111 -11.11 -0.25 7.12
C ASP A 111 -11.06 0.37 5.72
N VAL A 112 -10.56 -0.40 4.76
CA VAL A 112 -10.46 0.01 3.35
C VAL A 112 -11.59 -0.58 2.49
N GLY A 113 -12.55 -1.27 3.12
CA GLY A 113 -13.72 -1.84 2.44
C GLY A 113 -13.42 -3.08 1.57
N VAL A 114 -12.23 -3.65 1.69
CA VAL A 114 -11.79 -4.91 1.11
C VAL A 114 -10.84 -5.61 2.09
N PRO A 115 -10.61 -6.94 1.98
CA PRO A 115 -9.64 -7.62 2.81
C PRO A 115 -8.26 -6.96 2.73
N MET A 116 -7.61 -6.78 3.89
CA MET A 116 -6.25 -6.27 3.97
C MET A 116 -5.33 -7.32 4.61
N GLU A 117 -4.34 -7.76 3.85
CA GLU A 117 -3.31 -8.70 4.27
C GLU A 117 -2.06 -7.92 4.66
N CYS A 118 -1.54 -8.17 5.84
CA CYS A 118 -0.38 -7.48 6.40
C CYS A 118 0.69 -8.49 6.81
N LEU A 119 1.97 -8.14 6.63
CA LEU A 119 3.09 -8.95 7.13
C LEU A 119 3.43 -8.58 8.57
N LEU A 120 3.47 -7.29 8.89
CA LEU A 120 3.87 -6.79 10.19
C LEU A 120 2.88 -5.74 10.71
N PRO A 121 1.94 -6.12 11.58
CA PRO A 121 1.17 -5.14 12.33
C PRO A 121 2.08 -4.49 13.38
N MET A 122 2.07 -3.16 13.45
CA MET A 122 2.84 -2.38 14.42
C MET A 122 1.92 -1.41 15.14
N ASP A 123 1.94 -1.47 16.46
CA ASP A 123 1.37 -0.44 17.29
C ASP A 123 2.42 0.65 17.51
N VAL A 124 2.24 1.80 16.85
CA VAL A 124 3.13 2.95 16.99
C VAL A 124 2.37 4.08 17.63
N GLU A 125 2.70 4.37 18.87
CA GLU A 125 2.15 5.53 19.57
C GLU A 125 2.49 6.82 18.82
N THR A 126 1.48 7.62 18.57
CA THR A 126 1.64 8.96 17.98
C THR A 126 1.15 9.99 18.98
N PHE A 127 1.99 10.98 19.22
CA PHE A 127 1.70 12.05 20.16
C PHE A 127 1.43 13.36 19.43
N ASN A 128 0.52 14.17 19.99
CA ASN A 128 0.36 15.54 19.53
C ASN A 128 1.55 16.37 20.07
N SER A 129 2.11 17.24 19.22
CA SER A 129 3.21 18.14 19.64
C SER A 129 2.89 19.02 20.84
N GLU A 130 1.60 19.26 21.11
CA GLU A 130 1.14 20.06 22.26
C GLU A 130 1.02 19.24 23.56
N ASN A 131 1.09 17.92 23.47
CA ASN A 131 0.92 17.00 24.61
C ASN A 131 1.89 15.82 24.51
N LEU A 132 3.18 16.12 24.57
CA LEU A 132 4.24 15.13 24.54
C LEU A 132 4.45 14.49 25.93
N PRO A 133 4.74 13.18 26.00
CA PRO A 133 5.20 12.55 27.22
C PRO A 133 6.52 13.18 27.71
N GLU A 134 6.79 13.07 29.01
CA GLU A 134 7.93 13.71 29.66
C GLU A 134 9.29 13.31 29.05
N ASP A 135 9.42 12.05 28.62
CA ASP A 135 10.62 11.48 28.01
C ASP A 135 10.89 12.01 26.58
N LEU A 136 9.88 12.62 25.94
CA LEU A 136 10.00 13.25 24.63
C LEU A 136 10.13 14.78 24.70
N LEU A 137 9.94 15.38 25.88
CA LEU A 137 10.11 16.82 26.06
C LEU A 137 11.57 17.22 25.81
N GLY A 138 11.76 18.22 24.95
CA GLY A 138 13.10 18.74 24.60
C GLY A 138 13.83 17.96 23.49
N ILE A 139 13.26 16.88 22.98
CA ILE A 139 13.77 16.20 21.78
C ILE A 139 13.15 16.85 20.54
N PRO A 140 13.96 17.47 19.66
CA PRO A 140 13.42 18.09 18.47
C PRO A 140 12.86 17.03 17.50
N ALA A 141 11.64 17.26 17.00
CA ALA A 141 11.06 16.42 15.96
C ALA A 141 11.89 16.57 14.68
N THR A 142 12.36 15.45 14.16
CA THR A 142 13.06 15.39 12.86
C THR A 142 12.20 14.62 11.87
N LYS A 143 12.14 15.09 10.63
CA LYS A 143 11.49 14.35 9.54
C LYS A 143 12.56 13.49 8.84
N PRO A 144 12.59 12.18 9.08
CA PRO A 144 13.54 11.32 8.40
C PRO A 144 13.13 11.18 6.93
N GLY A 145 14.05 11.36 6.03
CA GLY A 145 13.85 11.11 4.61
C GLY A 145 12.91 12.14 3.95
N SER A 146 13.43 13.25 3.58
CA SER A 146 12.74 14.27 2.74
C SER A 146 13.23 14.20 1.32
#